data_9c78cec9f86e5f40c48e9f4791270236
#
_entry.id   9c78cec9f86e5f40c48e9f4791270236
#
_cell.length_a   1.000
_cell.length_b   1.000
_cell.length_c   1.000
_cell.angle_alpha   90.00
_cell.angle_beta   90.00
_cell.angle_gamma   90.00
#
_symmetry.space_group_name_H-M   'P 1'
#
loop_
_entity.id
_entity.type
_entity.pdbx_description
1 polymer ?
#
loop_
_entity_poly.entity_id
_entity_poly.type
_entity_poly.pdbx_seq_one_letter_code
_entity_poly.pdbx_strand_id
1 'polypeptide(L)'
;MTSEGRGIVERLGIPGLVDVHTHFMPQNVLDKVWAYFDAVGPLTGVEWPITYREEEERRLALLRGFGAVAFTAMLYPHKPGMAAWLNSWAADFAARTPDCLHTATFFPEPGVDAYVHQALDAGARVFKVHLQVGGFDPADTALDGAWGALSDSGTPAVVHCGSGPSPGNFTGPGPMGRLLARHPRLRVIVAHMGMPEYSDFLDLAERYEGVHLDTTMAFTDFSERLAPFPEAERKRLLDLGDRILLGSDFPNIPYPYVHQLDALERLGLGDDWLRRVLYENGAAMFHVKR
;
A
#
# COMPACT_ATOMS: atom_id res chain seq x y z
N MET A 1 25.31 -7.63 5.63
CA MET A 1 23.97 -8.23 5.50
C MET A 1 23.24 -7.92 6.80
N THR A 2 22.34 -6.96 6.78
CA THR A 2 21.69 -6.41 7.97
C THR A 2 20.69 -7.43 8.54
N SER A 3 20.95 -7.91 9.77
CA SER A 3 20.10 -8.86 10.51
C SER A 3 18.89 -8.21 11.18
N GLU A 4 18.64 -6.92 10.92
CA GLU A 4 17.78 -6.09 11.75
C GLU A 4 16.28 -6.44 11.63
N GLY A 5 15.75 -6.67 10.42
CA GLY A 5 14.36 -7.10 10.25
C GLY A 5 14.09 -8.55 10.65
N ARG A 6 15.10 -9.42 10.59
CA ARG A 6 14.97 -10.82 11.00
C ARG A 6 14.83 -11.01 12.52
N GLY A 7 15.37 -10.10 13.32
CA GLY A 7 15.28 -10.19 14.78
C GLY A 7 13.82 -10.17 15.27
N ILE A 8 12.98 -9.30 14.72
CA ILE A 8 11.56 -9.25 15.09
C ILE A 8 10.79 -10.50 14.60
N VAL A 9 11.11 -11.00 13.39
CA VAL A 9 10.50 -12.21 12.82
C VAL A 9 10.80 -13.42 13.72
N GLU A 10 12.06 -13.61 14.11
CA GLU A 10 12.49 -14.70 14.98
C GLU A 10 11.88 -14.58 16.39
N ARG A 11 11.88 -13.38 16.97
CA ARG A 11 11.29 -13.12 18.29
C ARG A 11 9.80 -13.42 18.33
N LEU A 12 9.06 -13.02 17.28
CA LEU A 12 7.63 -13.26 17.18
C LEU A 12 7.27 -14.68 16.75
N GLY A 13 8.23 -15.47 16.25
CA GLY A 13 8.00 -16.82 15.72
C GLY A 13 7.09 -16.86 14.49
N ILE A 14 7.11 -15.79 13.66
CA ILE A 14 6.37 -15.73 12.39
C ILE A 14 7.26 -16.20 11.23
N PRO A 15 6.67 -16.72 10.12
CA PRO A 15 7.44 -17.20 8.97
C PRO A 15 8.23 -16.12 8.24
N GLY A 16 7.82 -14.85 8.37
CA GLY A 16 8.42 -13.70 7.72
C GLY A 16 7.47 -12.51 7.72
N LEU A 17 7.75 -11.52 6.90
CA LEU A 17 6.92 -10.32 6.74
C LEU A 17 6.08 -10.43 5.44
N VAL A 18 4.83 -10.00 5.48
CA VAL A 18 4.00 -9.80 4.29
C VAL A 18 3.81 -8.29 4.11
N ASP A 19 4.60 -7.72 3.23
CA ASP A 19 4.61 -6.27 2.98
C ASP A 19 3.68 -5.93 1.81
N VAL A 20 2.50 -5.38 2.13
CA VAL A 20 1.46 -5.13 1.14
C VAL A 20 1.63 -3.82 0.38
N HIS A 21 2.69 -3.05 0.67
CA HIS A 21 2.90 -1.75 0.05
C HIS A 21 4.39 -1.51 -0.22
N THR A 22 4.90 -2.14 -1.26
CA THR A 22 6.24 -1.87 -1.81
C THR A 22 6.15 -1.46 -3.28
N HIS A 23 7.16 -0.75 -3.77
CA HIS A 23 7.17 -0.20 -5.12
C HIS A 23 8.25 -0.85 -5.99
N PHE A 24 7.79 -1.62 -6.96
CA PHE A 24 8.58 -2.06 -8.11
C PHE A 24 7.85 -1.65 -9.38
N MET A 25 8.58 -1.06 -10.32
CA MET A 25 8.02 -0.53 -11.57
C MET A 25 9.12 -0.44 -12.62
N PRO A 26 8.78 -0.23 -13.92
CA PRO A 26 9.78 0.00 -14.94
C PRO A 26 10.77 1.08 -14.52
N GLN A 27 12.07 0.88 -14.75
CA GLN A 27 13.13 1.77 -14.25
C GLN A 27 12.91 3.23 -14.68
N ASN A 28 12.51 3.45 -15.92
CA ASN A 28 12.22 4.79 -16.42
C ASN A 28 11.03 5.50 -15.72
N VAL A 29 10.13 4.75 -15.12
CA VAL A 29 9.05 5.30 -14.27
C VAL A 29 9.59 5.59 -12.88
N LEU A 30 10.34 4.66 -12.32
CA LEU A 30 10.95 4.80 -11.00
C LEU A 30 11.91 6.00 -10.94
N ASP A 31 12.69 6.23 -11.99
CA ASP A 31 13.58 7.40 -12.11
C ASP A 31 12.81 8.72 -11.99
N LYS A 32 11.60 8.78 -12.56
CA LYS A 32 10.72 9.96 -12.46
C LYS A 32 10.12 10.11 -11.07
N VAL A 33 9.76 8.99 -10.42
CA VAL A 33 9.29 8.97 -9.03
C VAL A 33 10.41 9.47 -8.12
N TRP A 34 11.63 9.02 -8.29
CA TRP A 34 12.77 9.46 -7.51
C TRP A 34 13.10 10.94 -7.74
N ALA A 35 13.04 11.41 -8.99
CA ALA A 35 13.21 12.83 -9.30
C ALA A 35 12.12 13.71 -8.66
N TYR A 36 10.89 13.23 -8.54
CA TYR A 36 9.84 13.91 -7.79
C TYR A 36 10.20 14.04 -6.31
N PHE A 37 10.64 12.96 -5.66
CA PHE A 37 11.05 12.99 -4.25
C PHE A 37 12.28 13.88 -4.02
N ASP A 38 13.21 13.96 -4.97
CA ASP A 38 14.34 14.91 -4.90
C ASP A 38 13.90 16.39 -4.89
N ALA A 39 12.75 16.65 -5.54
CA ALA A 39 12.22 18.01 -5.66
C ALA A 39 11.13 18.34 -4.63
N VAL A 40 10.72 17.39 -3.78
CA VAL A 40 9.55 17.57 -2.89
C VAL A 40 9.83 18.45 -1.68
N GLY A 41 11.09 18.55 -1.23
CA GLY A 41 11.48 19.31 -0.04
C GLY A 41 10.98 20.76 -0.05
N PRO A 42 11.23 21.54 -1.10
CA PRO A 42 10.71 22.91 -1.20
C PRO A 42 9.17 23.00 -1.22
N LEU A 43 8.48 21.95 -1.66
CA LEU A 43 7.01 21.91 -1.75
C LEU A 43 6.35 21.55 -0.42
N THR A 44 6.96 20.64 0.33
CA THR A 44 6.39 20.09 1.58
C THR A 44 7.07 20.65 2.83
N GLY A 45 8.20 21.32 2.68
CA GLY A 45 9.04 21.75 3.81
C GLY A 45 9.85 20.61 4.45
N VAL A 46 9.81 19.40 3.86
CA VAL A 46 10.52 18.23 4.39
C VAL A 46 11.30 17.54 3.28
N GLU A 47 12.62 17.45 3.48
CA GLU A 47 13.50 16.69 2.60
C GLU A 47 13.16 15.20 2.64
N TRP A 48 13.17 14.55 1.44
CA TRP A 48 12.83 13.14 1.29
C TRP A 48 13.99 12.36 0.64
N PRO A 49 15.11 12.16 1.35
CA PRO A 49 16.24 11.42 0.83
C PRO A 49 15.90 9.92 0.75
N ILE A 50 15.68 9.40 -0.44
CA ILE A 50 15.39 7.97 -0.63
C ILE A 50 16.58 7.12 -0.24
N THR A 51 16.39 6.21 0.72
CA THR A 51 17.45 5.36 1.29
C THR A 51 17.88 4.24 0.35
N TYR A 52 16.96 3.71 -0.49
CA TYR A 52 17.19 2.47 -1.27
C TYR A 52 17.20 2.71 -2.78
N ARG A 53 18.04 3.65 -3.23
CA ARG A 53 18.29 3.90 -4.67
C ARG A 53 19.26 2.88 -5.25
N GLU A 54 18.77 1.67 -5.35
CA GLU A 54 19.55 0.52 -5.80
C GLU A 54 18.96 -0.08 -7.07
N GLU A 55 19.72 -0.89 -7.80
CA GLU A 55 19.23 -1.70 -8.90
C GLU A 55 18.18 -2.72 -8.43
N GLU A 56 17.28 -3.16 -9.32
CA GLU A 56 16.14 -4.02 -8.99
C GLU A 56 16.55 -5.29 -8.24
N GLU A 57 17.58 -5.99 -8.70
CA GLU A 57 18.06 -7.21 -8.06
C GLU A 57 18.57 -6.95 -6.63
N ARG A 58 19.24 -5.80 -6.42
CA ARG A 58 19.70 -5.41 -5.11
C ARG A 58 18.55 -5.05 -4.18
N ARG A 59 17.54 -4.35 -4.67
CA ARG A 59 16.32 -4.04 -3.91
C ARG A 59 15.59 -5.32 -3.49
N LEU A 60 15.45 -6.29 -4.39
CA LEU A 60 14.88 -7.61 -4.08
C LEU A 60 15.67 -8.34 -3.00
N ALA A 61 17.01 -8.34 -3.12
CA ALA A 61 17.88 -8.98 -2.14
C ALA A 61 17.79 -8.30 -0.76
N LEU A 62 17.66 -6.97 -0.71
CA LEU A 62 17.49 -6.21 0.52
C LEU A 62 16.14 -6.54 1.19
N LEU A 63 15.04 -6.47 0.45
CA LEU A 63 13.70 -6.73 0.96
C LEU A 63 13.59 -8.16 1.55
N ARG A 64 14.10 -9.15 0.83
CA ARG A 64 14.22 -10.53 1.34
C ARG A 64 15.15 -10.64 2.56
N GLY A 65 16.21 -9.84 2.57
CA GLY A 65 17.15 -9.74 3.69
C GLY A 65 16.50 -9.21 4.96
N PHE A 66 15.51 -8.33 4.85
CA PHE A 66 14.70 -7.82 5.97
C PHE A 66 13.69 -8.85 6.49
N GLY A 67 13.46 -9.94 5.78
CA GLY A 67 12.56 -11.02 6.18
C GLY A 67 11.23 -11.03 5.42
N ALA A 68 11.07 -10.23 4.36
CA ALA A 68 9.87 -10.29 3.52
C ALA A 68 9.78 -11.65 2.80
N VAL A 69 8.65 -12.33 2.96
CA VAL A 69 8.32 -13.61 2.30
C VAL A 69 7.22 -13.44 1.24
N ALA A 70 6.50 -12.34 1.30
CA ALA A 70 5.60 -11.89 0.24
C ALA A 70 5.54 -10.36 0.24
N PHE A 71 5.46 -9.76 -0.94
CA PHE A 71 5.39 -8.33 -1.12
C PHE A 71 4.66 -7.96 -2.41
N THR A 72 4.34 -6.68 -2.60
CA THR A 72 3.63 -6.17 -3.77
C THR A 72 4.56 -5.40 -4.71
N ALA A 73 4.09 -5.08 -5.92
CA ALA A 73 4.77 -4.19 -6.86
C ALA A 73 3.84 -3.01 -7.17
N MET A 74 3.64 -2.11 -6.19
CA MET A 74 2.69 -1.01 -6.31
C MET A 74 3.10 -0.03 -7.40
N LEU A 75 2.41 -0.11 -8.54
CA LEU A 75 2.58 0.77 -9.68
C LEU A 75 1.24 1.47 -9.98
N TYR A 76 1.29 2.67 -10.51
CA TYR A 76 0.09 3.46 -10.74
C TYR A 76 0.26 4.40 -11.93
N PRO A 77 -0.80 4.57 -12.77
CA PRO A 77 -0.80 5.49 -13.89
C PRO A 77 -1.08 6.92 -13.43
N HIS A 78 -0.54 7.89 -14.17
CA HIS A 78 -0.83 9.31 -14.00
C HIS A 78 -1.53 9.93 -15.22
N LYS A 79 -1.81 9.12 -16.23
CA LYS A 79 -2.48 9.54 -17.47
C LYS A 79 -3.10 8.36 -18.20
N PRO A 80 -4.05 8.60 -19.14
CA PRO A 80 -4.61 7.57 -20.00
C PRO A 80 -3.56 6.83 -20.83
N GLY A 81 -3.84 5.56 -21.15
CA GLY A 81 -2.99 4.68 -21.96
C GLY A 81 -1.79 4.09 -21.20
N MET A 82 -1.65 4.38 -19.92
CA MET A 82 -0.51 3.91 -19.11
C MET A 82 -0.81 2.63 -18.36
N ALA A 83 -2.06 2.43 -17.90
CA ALA A 83 -2.43 1.34 -17.01
C ALA A 83 -2.19 -0.05 -17.62
N ALA A 84 -2.65 -0.29 -18.83
CA ALA A 84 -2.50 -1.58 -19.50
C ALA A 84 -1.01 -1.96 -19.72
N TRP A 85 -0.17 -0.98 -20.06
CA TRP A 85 1.28 -1.20 -20.19
C TRP A 85 1.93 -1.54 -18.85
N LEU A 86 1.56 -0.84 -17.76
CA LEU A 86 2.04 -1.13 -16.42
C LEU A 86 1.60 -2.52 -15.96
N ASN A 87 0.36 -2.92 -16.25
CA ASN A 87 -0.15 -4.25 -15.93
C ASN A 87 0.64 -5.37 -16.64
N SER A 88 0.99 -5.16 -17.91
CA SER A 88 1.84 -6.13 -18.64
C SER A 88 3.21 -6.27 -17.97
N TRP A 89 3.85 -5.16 -17.65
CA TRP A 89 5.13 -5.19 -16.92
C TRP A 89 5.02 -5.89 -15.57
N ALA A 90 3.94 -5.61 -14.81
CA ALA A 90 3.74 -6.20 -13.48
C ALA A 90 3.50 -7.71 -13.54
N ALA A 91 2.78 -8.19 -14.55
CA ALA A 91 2.59 -9.61 -14.80
C ALA A 91 3.94 -10.31 -15.08
N ASP A 92 4.77 -9.72 -15.94
CA ASP A 92 6.11 -10.22 -16.24
C ASP A 92 7.02 -10.19 -15.00
N PHE A 93 6.92 -9.13 -14.19
CA PHE A 93 7.66 -9.02 -12.94
C PHE A 93 7.26 -10.10 -11.94
N ALA A 94 5.96 -10.31 -11.71
CA ALA A 94 5.46 -11.34 -10.81
C ALA A 94 5.82 -12.76 -11.30
N ALA A 95 5.79 -13.01 -12.62
CA ALA A 95 6.16 -14.31 -13.18
C ALA A 95 7.63 -14.70 -12.90
N ARG A 96 8.55 -13.72 -12.86
CA ARG A 96 9.99 -13.94 -12.56
C ARG A 96 10.35 -13.72 -11.09
N THR A 97 9.40 -13.33 -10.26
CA THR A 97 9.59 -12.97 -8.84
C THR A 97 8.51 -13.65 -8.00
N PRO A 98 8.68 -14.94 -7.65
CA PRO A 98 7.60 -15.77 -7.07
C PRO A 98 7.05 -15.29 -5.72
N ASP A 99 7.82 -14.51 -4.97
CA ASP A 99 7.44 -13.87 -3.70
C ASP A 99 6.72 -12.51 -3.91
N CYS A 100 6.64 -12.01 -5.17
CA CYS A 100 5.83 -10.85 -5.50
C CYS A 100 4.37 -11.23 -5.72
N LEU A 101 3.47 -10.60 -5.00
CA LEU A 101 2.04 -10.66 -5.25
C LEU A 101 1.72 -9.91 -6.55
N HIS A 102 1.22 -10.60 -7.57
CA HIS A 102 0.89 -9.99 -8.86
C HIS A 102 -0.02 -8.78 -8.64
N THR A 103 0.51 -7.59 -8.89
CA THR A 103 -0.16 -6.31 -8.71
C THR A 103 -0.64 -5.78 -10.05
N ALA A 104 -1.83 -5.21 -10.11
CA ALA A 104 -2.33 -4.49 -11.28
C ALA A 104 -2.80 -3.08 -10.89
N THR A 105 -3.20 -2.30 -11.86
CA THR A 105 -3.71 -0.95 -11.69
C THR A 105 -4.74 -0.59 -12.75
N PHE A 106 -5.43 0.52 -12.58
CA PHE A 106 -6.32 1.06 -13.61
C PHE A 106 -6.41 2.58 -13.56
N PHE A 107 -6.99 3.16 -14.60
CA PHE A 107 -7.20 4.59 -14.78
C PHE A 107 -8.59 4.81 -15.40
N PRO A 108 -9.30 5.93 -15.11
CA PRO A 108 -10.58 6.25 -15.74
C PRO A 108 -10.38 6.61 -17.23
N GLU A 109 -10.49 5.59 -18.08
CA GLU A 109 -10.29 5.71 -19.52
C GLU A 109 -11.16 4.70 -20.29
N PRO A 110 -11.44 4.91 -21.57
CA PRO A 110 -12.17 3.93 -22.37
C PRO A 110 -11.49 2.56 -22.34
N GLY A 111 -12.27 1.51 -22.07
CA GLY A 111 -11.77 0.14 -22.02
C GLY A 111 -11.22 -0.29 -20.65
N VAL A 112 -11.37 0.52 -19.60
CA VAL A 112 -10.90 0.20 -18.24
C VAL A 112 -11.43 -1.16 -17.77
N ASP A 113 -12.69 -1.46 -17.98
CA ASP A 113 -13.31 -2.73 -17.56
C ASP A 113 -12.64 -3.92 -18.24
N ALA A 114 -12.35 -3.81 -19.53
CA ALA A 114 -11.76 -4.89 -20.30
C ALA A 114 -10.36 -5.27 -19.77
N TYR A 115 -9.47 -4.30 -19.54
CA TYR A 115 -8.13 -4.63 -19.05
C TYR A 115 -8.08 -4.93 -17.56
N VAL A 116 -9.07 -4.48 -16.75
CA VAL A 116 -9.21 -4.93 -15.36
C VAL A 116 -9.59 -6.40 -15.31
N HIS A 117 -10.58 -6.83 -16.10
CA HIS A 117 -10.92 -8.25 -16.23
C HIS A 117 -9.74 -9.07 -16.75
N GLN A 118 -9.03 -8.58 -17.76
CA GLN A 118 -7.83 -9.25 -18.27
C GLN A 118 -6.75 -9.42 -17.19
N ALA A 119 -6.54 -8.41 -16.34
CA ALA A 119 -5.58 -8.51 -15.23
C ALA A 119 -6.03 -9.54 -14.18
N LEU A 120 -7.33 -9.57 -13.84
CA LEU A 120 -7.90 -10.57 -12.94
C LEU A 120 -7.74 -12.00 -13.49
N ASP A 121 -8.05 -12.19 -14.76
CA ASP A 121 -7.90 -13.50 -15.46
C ASP A 121 -6.42 -13.94 -15.54
N ALA A 122 -5.51 -12.97 -15.63
CA ALA A 122 -4.06 -13.22 -15.56
C ALA A 122 -3.54 -13.49 -14.14
N GLY A 123 -4.43 -13.48 -13.13
CA GLY A 123 -4.10 -13.80 -11.74
C GLY A 123 -3.62 -12.63 -10.91
N ALA A 124 -3.99 -11.40 -11.25
CA ALA A 124 -3.75 -10.25 -10.37
C ALA A 124 -4.39 -10.47 -9.01
N ARG A 125 -3.62 -10.26 -7.95
CA ARG A 125 -4.00 -10.54 -6.56
C ARG A 125 -4.31 -9.28 -5.77
N VAL A 126 -3.89 -8.14 -6.27
CA VAL A 126 -4.09 -6.83 -5.66
C VAL A 126 -4.04 -5.76 -6.75
N PHE A 127 -4.85 -4.72 -6.59
CA PHE A 127 -4.77 -3.53 -7.44
C PHE A 127 -4.22 -2.34 -6.65
N LYS A 128 -3.50 -1.46 -7.34
CA LYS A 128 -3.05 -0.17 -6.79
C LYS A 128 -3.79 0.97 -7.47
N VAL A 129 -4.32 1.88 -6.67
CA VAL A 129 -4.90 3.14 -7.13
C VAL A 129 -4.30 4.29 -6.35
N HIS A 130 -3.93 5.37 -7.04
CA HIS A 130 -3.34 6.55 -6.41
C HIS A 130 -4.14 7.80 -6.80
N LEU A 131 -5.01 8.27 -5.91
CA LEU A 131 -5.96 9.35 -6.24
C LEU A 131 -5.30 10.70 -6.44
N GLN A 132 -4.27 11.01 -5.67
CA GLN A 132 -3.53 12.29 -5.83
C GLN A 132 -2.81 12.34 -7.18
N VAL A 133 -2.04 11.31 -7.52
CA VAL A 133 -1.25 11.25 -8.77
C VAL A 133 -2.13 11.07 -9.99
N GLY A 134 -3.17 10.23 -9.87
CA GLY A 134 -4.14 9.98 -10.93
C GLY A 134 -5.07 11.16 -11.19
N GLY A 135 -5.37 11.97 -10.18
CA GLY A 135 -6.19 13.17 -10.29
C GLY A 135 -7.66 12.90 -10.66
N PHE A 136 -8.23 11.78 -10.22
CA PHE A 136 -9.61 11.40 -10.55
C PHE A 136 -10.45 11.04 -9.32
N ASP A 137 -11.76 11.22 -9.42
CA ASP A 137 -12.72 10.79 -8.39
C ASP A 137 -12.85 9.26 -8.41
N PRO A 138 -12.55 8.56 -7.30
CA PRO A 138 -12.74 7.11 -7.23
C PRO A 138 -14.22 6.71 -7.41
N ALA A 139 -15.16 7.61 -7.12
CA ALA A 139 -16.58 7.39 -7.30
C ALA A 139 -17.10 7.83 -8.70
N ASP A 140 -16.21 8.09 -9.67
CA ASP A 140 -16.63 8.31 -11.06
C ASP A 140 -17.35 7.07 -11.60
N THR A 141 -18.52 7.28 -12.20
CA THR A 141 -19.34 6.20 -12.76
C THR A 141 -18.66 5.42 -13.88
N ALA A 142 -17.68 6.04 -14.56
CA ALA A 142 -16.86 5.37 -15.56
C ALA A 142 -16.00 4.21 -14.97
N LEU A 143 -15.83 4.18 -13.65
CA LEU A 143 -15.08 3.14 -12.93
C LEU A 143 -15.98 2.07 -12.27
N ASP A 144 -17.31 2.17 -12.38
CA ASP A 144 -18.21 1.23 -11.70
C ASP A 144 -18.00 -0.22 -12.14
N GLY A 145 -17.74 -0.45 -13.43
CA GLY A 145 -17.41 -1.79 -13.92
C GLY A 145 -16.12 -2.35 -13.34
N ALA A 146 -15.07 -1.53 -13.29
CA ALA A 146 -13.78 -1.91 -12.71
C ALA A 146 -13.91 -2.22 -11.20
N TRP A 147 -14.53 -1.33 -10.43
CA TRP A 147 -14.76 -1.55 -9.01
C TRP A 147 -15.70 -2.73 -8.72
N GLY A 148 -16.72 -2.91 -9.59
CA GLY A 148 -17.62 -4.06 -9.55
C GLY A 148 -16.87 -5.37 -9.73
N ALA A 149 -15.99 -5.46 -10.72
CA ALA A 149 -15.17 -6.65 -10.98
C ALA A 149 -14.26 -6.99 -9.77
N LEU A 150 -13.64 -5.99 -9.14
CA LEU A 150 -12.86 -6.20 -7.91
C LEU A 150 -13.73 -6.66 -6.74
N SER A 151 -14.91 -6.06 -6.60
CA SER A 151 -15.87 -6.42 -5.55
C SER A 151 -16.37 -7.87 -5.71
N ASP A 152 -16.65 -8.30 -6.93
CA ASP A 152 -17.18 -9.63 -7.23
C ASP A 152 -16.09 -10.72 -7.13
N SER A 153 -14.86 -10.42 -7.55
CA SER A 153 -13.72 -11.33 -7.39
C SER A 153 -13.18 -11.38 -5.95
N GLY A 154 -13.52 -10.39 -5.11
CA GLY A 154 -12.93 -10.22 -3.78
C GLY A 154 -11.46 -9.80 -3.79
N THR A 155 -10.94 -9.35 -4.95
CA THR A 155 -9.56 -8.87 -5.09
C THR A 155 -9.43 -7.49 -4.45
N PRO A 156 -8.51 -7.29 -3.47
CA PRO A 156 -8.38 -6.01 -2.79
C PRO A 156 -7.70 -4.95 -3.67
N ALA A 157 -8.02 -3.68 -3.40
CA ALA A 157 -7.30 -2.55 -3.94
C ALA A 157 -6.58 -1.77 -2.82
N VAL A 158 -5.27 -1.56 -2.95
CA VAL A 158 -4.53 -0.59 -2.14
C VAL A 158 -4.75 0.79 -2.74
N VAL A 159 -5.38 1.67 -1.98
CA VAL A 159 -5.75 3.01 -2.45
C VAL A 159 -5.01 4.07 -1.65
N HIS A 160 -4.17 4.85 -2.34
CA HIS A 160 -3.60 6.07 -1.77
C HIS A 160 -4.66 7.17 -1.88
N CYS A 161 -5.41 7.34 -0.80
CA CYS A 161 -6.56 8.22 -0.72
C CYS A 161 -6.49 9.26 0.40
N GLY A 162 -5.57 9.14 1.36
CA GLY A 162 -5.28 10.21 2.32
C GLY A 162 -4.70 11.43 1.62
N SER A 163 -4.79 12.60 2.25
CA SER A 163 -4.35 13.87 1.68
C SER A 163 -2.85 14.14 1.85
N GLY A 164 -2.13 13.28 2.55
CA GLY A 164 -0.67 13.41 2.70
C GLY A 164 0.12 12.88 1.51
N PRO A 165 1.34 13.39 1.24
CA PRO A 165 1.96 14.57 1.84
C PRO A 165 1.41 15.90 1.29
N SER A 166 0.56 15.85 0.29
CA SER A 166 -0.01 17.02 -0.39
C SER A 166 -1.43 16.69 -0.87
N PRO A 167 -2.44 17.50 -0.55
CA PRO A 167 -3.82 17.20 -0.90
C PRO A 167 -4.06 17.25 -2.42
N GLY A 168 -4.90 16.36 -2.89
CA GLY A 168 -5.46 16.37 -4.24
C GLY A 168 -6.97 16.67 -4.21
N ASN A 169 -7.56 16.94 -5.38
CA ASN A 169 -8.99 17.27 -5.47
C ASN A 169 -9.91 16.12 -5.03
N PHE A 170 -9.41 14.88 -5.08
CA PHE A 170 -10.18 13.67 -4.81
C PHE A 170 -9.58 12.82 -3.67
N THR A 171 -8.65 13.39 -2.89
CA THR A 171 -8.13 12.77 -1.67
C THR A 171 -9.06 13.02 -0.48
N GLY A 172 -8.84 12.28 0.60
CA GLY A 172 -9.63 12.36 1.82
C GLY A 172 -10.77 11.34 1.90
N PRO A 173 -11.45 11.25 3.05
CA PRO A 173 -12.45 10.22 3.35
C PRO A 173 -13.74 10.38 2.54
N GLY A 174 -14.10 11.60 2.13
CA GLY A 174 -15.35 11.87 1.41
C GLY A 174 -15.49 11.11 0.09
N PRO A 175 -14.55 11.21 -0.86
CA PRO A 175 -14.57 10.45 -2.10
C PRO A 175 -14.59 8.93 -1.87
N MET A 176 -13.81 8.44 -0.92
CA MET A 176 -13.79 7.02 -0.55
C MET A 176 -15.11 6.55 0.06
N GLY A 177 -15.74 7.38 0.91
CA GLY A 177 -17.06 7.08 1.47
C GLY A 177 -18.13 6.96 0.39
N ARG A 178 -18.09 7.80 -0.67
CA ARG A 178 -19.02 7.68 -1.83
C ARG A 178 -18.78 6.39 -2.61
N LEU A 179 -17.51 6.02 -2.85
CA LEU A 179 -17.16 4.77 -3.52
C LEU A 179 -17.68 3.56 -2.73
N LEU A 180 -17.39 3.49 -1.43
CA LEU A 180 -17.78 2.38 -0.57
C LEU A 180 -19.30 2.27 -0.39
N ALA A 181 -20.02 3.38 -0.41
CA ALA A 181 -21.49 3.35 -0.39
C ALA A 181 -22.08 2.72 -1.66
N ARG A 182 -21.42 2.84 -2.81
CA ARG A 182 -21.84 2.21 -4.09
C ARG A 182 -21.35 0.78 -4.22
N HIS A 183 -20.19 0.46 -3.66
CA HIS A 183 -19.56 -0.87 -3.69
C HIS A 183 -19.28 -1.38 -2.26
N PRO A 184 -20.32 -1.70 -1.46
CA PRO A 184 -20.14 -2.00 -0.03
C PRO A 184 -19.41 -3.32 0.25
N ARG A 185 -19.25 -4.19 -0.75
CA ARG A 185 -18.47 -5.44 -0.64
C ARG A 185 -17.03 -5.31 -1.12
N LEU A 186 -16.65 -4.12 -1.63
CA LEU A 186 -15.31 -3.87 -2.13
C LEU A 186 -14.29 -4.00 -0.99
N ARG A 187 -13.21 -4.74 -1.26
CA ARG A 187 -12.08 -4.81 -0.35
C ARG A 187 -11.08 -3.71 -0.67
N VAL A 188 -10.87 -2.81 0.27
CA VAL A 188 -9.93 -1.69 0.13
C VAL A 188 -8.90 -1.77 1.25
N ILE A 189 -7.64 -1.57 0.89
CA ILE A 189 -6.56 -1.30 1.84
C ILE A 189 -6.23 0.18 1.70
N VAL A 190 -6.57 0.96 2.71
CA VAL A 190 -6.27 2.39 2.78
C VAL A 190 -4.77 2.55 3.06
N ALA A 191 -4.05 3.13 2.10
CA ALA A 191 -2.62 3.34 2.23
C ALA A 191 -2.28 4.36 3.32
N HIS A 192 -1.15 4.16 4.03
CA HIS A 192 -0.63 5.09 5.06
C HIS A 192 -1.63 5.36 6.19
N MET A 193 -2.47 4.38 6.55
CA MET A 193 -3.56 4.57 7.54
C MET A 193 -4.53 5.71 7.17
N GLY A 194 -4.47 6.22 5.93
CA GLY A 194 -5.24 7.38 5.48
C GLY A 194 -4.70 8.74 5.94
N MET A 195 -3.40 8.84 6.24
CA MET A 195 -2.74 10.06 6.71
C MET A 195 -3.03 11.29 5.83
N PRO A 196 -3.36 12.47 6.42
CA PRO A 196 -3.47 12.75 7.85
C PRO A 196 -4.87 12.52 8.45
N GLU A 197 -5.86 12.08 7.66
CA GLU A 197 -7.25 11.92 8.08
C GLU A 197 -7.48 10.57 8.79
N TYR A 198 -6.59 10.20 9.72
CA TYR A 198 -6.57 8.91 10.41
C TYR A 198 -7.93 8.53 11.04
N SER A 199 -8.55 9.44 11.80
CA SER A 199 -9.81 9.16 12.50
C SER A 199 -10.93 8.84 11.52
N ASP A 200 -11.05 9.61 10.44
CA ASP A 200 -12.10 9.41 9.43
C ASP A 200 -11.92 8.08 8.68
N PHE A 201 -10.68 7.67 8.40
CA PHE A 201 -10.42 6.39 7.75
C PHE A 201 -10.61 5.20 8.71
N LEU A 202 -10.35 5.37 10.00
CA LEU A 202 -10.73 4.41 11.02
C LEU A 202 -12.26 4.27 11.09
N ASP A 203 -13.03 5.38 10.99
CA ASP A 203 -14.50 5.34 10.92
C ASP A 203 -14.99 4.55 9.70
N LEU A 204 -14.35 4.72 8.54
CA LEU A 204 -14.66 3.93 7.35
C LEU A 204 -14.34 2.43 7.56
N ALA A 205 -13.23 2.12 8.24
CA ALA A 205 -12.88 0.73 8.54
C ALA A 205 -13.86 0.08 9.52
N GLU A 206 -14.37 0.82 10.50
CA GLU A 206 -15.39 0.30 11.41
C GLU A 206 -16.76 0.11 10.72
N ARG A 207 -17.09 1.02 9.79
CA ARG A 207 -18.36 1.02 9.07
C ARG A 207 -18.45 -0.05 7.98
N TYR A 208 -17.36 -0.33 7.29
CA TYR A 208 -17.30 -1.25 6.15
C TYR A 208 -16.32 -2.39 6.43
N GLU A 209 -16.84 -3.61 6.49
CA GLU A 209 -16.06 -4.81 6.79
C GLU A 209 -14.90 -5.04 5.79
N GLY A 210 -15.09 -4.66 4.52
CA GLY A 210 -14.08 -4.78 3.47
C GLY A 210 -12.94 -3.76 3.57
N VAL A 211 -13.01 -2.77 4.47
CA VAL A 211 -11.96 -1.74 4.60
C VAL A 211 -10.88 -2.19 5.57
N HIS A 212 -9.67 -2.21 5.07
CA HIS A 212 -8.42 -2.48 5.77
C HIS A 212 -7.52 -1.25 5.69
N LEU A 213 -6.46 -1.20 6.50
CA LEU A 213 -5.49 -0.10 6.51
C LEU A 213 -4.08 -0.68 6.44
N ASP A 214 -3.16 -0.03 5.74
CA ASP A 214 -1.75 -0.40 5.83
C ASP A 214 -0.94 0.60 6.67
N THR A 215 0.10 0.10 7.30
CA THR A 215 0.95 0.88 8.21
C THR A 215 2.01 1.71 7.50
N THR A 216 2.00 1.75 6.19
CA THR A 216 3.03 2.40 5.38
C THR A 216 3.38 3.78 5.91
N MET A 217 4.63 3.96 6.29
CA MET A 217 5.20 5.16 6.89
C MET A 217 4.54 5.66 8.20
N ALA A 218 3.31 5.27 8.50
CA ALA A 218 2.62 5.69 9.71
C ALA A 218 3.40 5.29 10.98
N PHE A 219 3.30 6.11 12.02
CA PHE A 219 3.95 5.95 13.33
C PHE A 219 5.48 6.12 13.32
N THR A 220 6.11 6.32 12.16
CA THR A 220 7.54 6.60 12.09
C THR A 220 7.85 8.03 12.53
N ASP A 221 9.05 8.27 13.05
CA ASP A 221 9.47 9.62 13.46
C ASP A 221 9.42 10.62 12.30
N PHE A 222 9.52 10.12 11.06
CA PHE A 222 9.38 10.94 9.87
C PHE A 222 7.95 11.45 9.70
N SER A 223 6.96 10.55 9.74
CA SER A 223 5.55 10.89 9.54
C SER A 223 4.94 11.60 10.74
N GLU A 224 5.34 11.23 11.95
CA GLU A 224 4.86 11.87 13.19
C GLU A 224 5.20 13.36 13.27
N ARG A 225 6.25 13.81 12.58
CA ARG A 225 6.55 15.25 12.46
C ARG A 225 5.65 15.98 11.48
N LEU A 226 5.09 15.27 10.49
CA LEU A 226 4.25 15.84 9.43
C LEU A 226 2.77 15.78 9.82
N ALA A 227 2.34 14.63 10.31
CA ALA A 227 0.96 14.32 10.65
C ALA A 227 0.97 13.25 11.75
N PRO A 228 1.06 13.66 13.03
CA PRO A 228 1.10 12.72 14.14
C PRO A 228 -0.20 11.91 14.23
N PHE A 229 -0.07 10.61 14.52
CA PHE A 229 -1.23 9.76 14.75
C PHE A 229 -1.92 10.17 16.07
N PRO A 230 -3.25 10.43 16.07
CA PRO A 230 -3.94 10.90 17.26
C PRO A 230 -3.88 9.87 18.40
N GLU A 231 -3.38 10.28 19.56
CA GLU A 231 -3.25 9.40 20.74
C GLU A 231 -4.61 8.79 21.16
N ALA A 232 -5.69 9.55 21.03
CA ALA A 232 -7.03 9.10 21.36
C ALA A 232 -7.50 7.90 20.51
N GLU A 233 -6.93 7.72 19.32
CA GLU A 233 -7.29 6.66 18.37
C GLU A 233 -6.51 5.35 18.59
N ARG A 234 -5.50 5.33 19.46
CA ARG A 234 -4.65 4.14 19.68
C ARG A 234 -5.42 2.90 20.07
N LYS A 235 -6.49 3.04 20.87
CA LYS A 235 -7.32 1.90 21.26
C LYS A 235 -7.94 1.22 20.03
N ARG A 236 -8.33 1.99 19.01
CA ARG A 236 -8.94 1.47 17.79
C ARG A 236 -7.97 0.60 16.98
N LEU A 237 -6.66 0.81 17.12
CA LEU A 237 -5.65 -0.08 16.52
C LEU A 237 -5.71 -1.50 17.08
N LEU A 238 -6.08 -1.66 18.35
CA LEU A 238 -6.33 -3.00 18.95
C LEU A 238 -7.63 -3.59 18.45
N ASP A 239 -8.69 -2.79 18.46
CA ASP A 239 -10.04 -3.22 18.08
C ASP A 239 -10.11 -3.62 16.59
N LEU A 240 -9.32 -2.95 15.73
CA LEU A 240 -9.18 -3.22 14.29
C LEU A 240 -7.93 -4.06 13.93
N GLY A 241 -7.31 -4.70 14.91
CA GLY A 241 -6.02 -5.37 14.73
C GLY A 241 -5.99 -6.49 13.68
N ASP A 242 -7.12 -7.06 13.32
CA ASP A 242 -7.31 -8.05 12.26
C ASP A 242 -7.44 -7.43 10.86
N ARG A 243 -7.56 -6.10 10.76
CA ARG A 243 -7.72 -5.34 9.51
C ARG A 243 -6.56 -4.39 9.22
N ILE A 244 -5.50 -4.44 10.01
CA ILE A 244 -4.28 -3.65 9.79
C ILE A 244 -3.19 -4.55 9.19
N LEU A 245 -2.55 -4.10 8.12
CA LEU A 245 -1.53 -4.84 7.38
C LEU A 245 -0.20 -4.07 7.38
N LEU A 246 0.92 -4.80 7.34
CA LEU A 246 2.22 -4.17 7.16
C LEU A 246 2.34 -3.59 5.75
N GLY A 247 2.69 -2.31 5.67
CA GLY A 247 3.20 -1.65 4.49
C GLY A 247 4.44 -0.84 4.84
N SER A 248 5.37 -0.67 3.91
CA SER A 248 6.61 0.06 4.15
C SER A 248 6.86 1.26 3.25
N ASP A 249 6.35 1.26 2.02
CA ASP A 249 6.71 2.17 0.93
C ASP A 249 8.11 1.91 0.33
N PHE A 250 8.75 0.78 0.70
CA PHE A 250 10.04 0.40 0.12
C PHE A 250 9.98 0.41 -1.43
N PRO A 251 10.94 0.96 -2.14
CA PRO A 251 12.23 1.51 -1.69
C PRO A 251 12.19 3.02 -1.41
N ASN A 252 11.05 3.70 -1.53
CA ASN A 252 10.94 5.15 -1.61
C ASN A 252 10.98 5.86 -0.23
N ILE A 253 11.39 5.16 0.81
CA ILE A 253 11.44 5.64 2.20
C ILE A 253 12.73 6.41 2.50
N PRO A 254 12.64 7.47 3.34
CA PRO A 254 13.79 8.30 3.72
C PRO A 254 14.53 7.78 4.98
N TYR A 255 14.31 6.53 5.36
CA TYR A 255 14.87 5.89 6.56
C TYR A 255 15.11 4.39 6.33
N PRO A 256 15.90 3.71 7.17
CA PRO A 256 16.07 2.27 7.11
C PRO A 256 14.74 1.51 7.29
N TYR A 257 14.53 0.45 6.54
CA TYR A 257 13.29 -0.36 6.57
C TYR A 257 12.88 -0.80 7.98
N VAL A 258 13.86 -1.19 8.79
CA VAL A 258 13.65 -1.61 10.19
C VAL A 258 12.99 -0.52 11.03
N HIS A 259 13.19 0.75 10.69
CA HIS A 259 12.57 1.87 11.41
C HIS A 259 11.03 1.82 11.39
N GLN A 260 10.43 1.29 10.30
CA GLN A 260 8.99 1.03 10.26
C GLN A 260 8.60 -0.05 11.27
N LEU A 261 9.37 -1.12 11.39
CA LEU A 261 9.11 -2.22 12.33
C LEU A 261 9.26 -1.75 13.78
N ASP A 262 10.33 -1.00 14.07
CA ASP A 262 10.57 -0.40 15.39
C ASP A 262 9.45 0.57 15.78
N ALA A 263 8.91 1.33 14.81
CA ALA A 263 7.79 2.23 15.05
C ALA A 263 6.54 1.47 15.49
N LEU A 264 6.24 0.32 14.87
CA LEU A 264 5.13 -0.55 15.25
C LEU A 264 5.34 -1.19 16.63
N GLU A 265 6.56 -1.61 16.96
CA GLU A 265 6.89 -2.12 18.30
C GLU A 265 6.69 -1.05 19.39
N ARG A 266 7.12 0.20 19.13
CA ARG A 266 6.95 1.32 20.07
C ARG A 266 5.49 1.66 20.39
N LEU A 267 4.51 1.23 19.58
CA LEU A 267 3.10 1.38 19.91
C LEU A 267 2.72 0.59 21.18
N GLY A 268 3.45 -0.46 21.54
CA GLY A 268 3.20 -1.23 22.76
C GLY A 268 1.91 -2.04 22.76
N LEU A 269 1.38 -2.40 21.58
CA LEU A 269 0.11 -3.11 21.41
C LEU A 269 0.22 -4.63 21.60
N GLY A 270 1.42 -5.14 21.88
CA GLY A 270 1.71 -6.53 22.19
C GLY A 270 2.05 -7.40 20.99
N ASP A 271 2.65 -8.56 21.30
CA ASP A 271 3.20 -9.47 20.29
C ASP A 271 2.11 -10.10 19.41
N ASP A 272 0.91 -10.34 19.93
CA ASP A 272 -0.19 -10.91 19.14
C ASP A 272 -0.69 -9.91 18.09
N TRP A 273 -0.73 -8.61 18.41
CA TRP A 273 -1.04 -7.58 17.45
C TRP A 273 0.05 -7.48 16.38
N LEU A 274 1.32 -7.51 16.78
CA LEU A 274 2.45 -7.50 15.84
C LEU A 274 2.45 -8.71 14.89
N ARG A 275 2.18 -9.93 15.37
CA ARG A 275 2.06 -11.13 14.52
C ARG A 275 0.98 -10.94 13.45
N ARG A 276 -0.19 -10.45 13.86
CA ARG A 276 -1.29 -10.16 12.92
C ARG A 276 -0.88 -9.16 11.86
N VAL A 277 -0.37 -8.01 12.26
CA VAL A 277 -0.03 -6.92 11.34
C VAL A 277 1.13 -7.27 10.42
N LEU A 278 2.18 -7.86 10.97
CA LEU A 278 3.41 -8.13 10.21
C LEU A 278 3.28 -9.34 9.26
N TYR A 279 2.40 -10.28 9.59
CA TYR A 279 2.29 -11.52 8.81
C TYR A 279 0.87 -12.03 8.61
N GLU A 280 0.12 -12.30 9.69
CA GLU A 280 -1.07 -13.16 9.62
C GLU A 280 -2.19 -12.56 8.77
N ASN A 281 -2.47 -11.26 8.92
CA ASN A 281 -3.52 -10.58 8.15
C ASN A 281 -3.19 -10.56 6.65
N GLY A 282 -1.95 -10.21 6.30
CA GLY A 282 -1.49 -10.23 4.91
C GLY A 282 -1.48 -11.65 4.35
N ALA A 283 -1.00 -12.63 5.11
CA ALA A 283 -0.97 -14.02 4.71
C ALA A 283 -2.37 -14.60 4.49
N ALA A 284 -3.33 -14.26 5.35
CA ALA A 284 -4.73 -14.66 5.19
C ALA A 284 -5.37 -14.01 3.96
N MET A 285 -5.22 -12.69 3.79
CA MET A 285 -5.81 -11.94 2.67
C MET A 285 -5.29 -12.42 1.32
N PHE A 286 -3.99 -12.68 1.23
CA PHE A 286 -3.33 -13.05 -0.01
C PHE A 286 -3.01 -14.55 -0.12
N HIS A 287 -3.54 -15.39 0.77
CA HIS A 287 -3.29 -16.84 0.78
C HIS A 287 -1.80 -17.18 0.60
N VAL A 288 -0.93 -16.48 1.34
CA VAL A 288 0.51 -16.76 1.35
C VAL A 288 0.72 -18.10 2.05
N LYS A 289 1.32 -19.06 1.35
CA LYS A 289 1.59 -20.39 1.93
C LYS A 289 2.69 -20.26 2.99
N ARG A 290 2.50 -21.00 4.09
CA ARG A 290 3.49 -21.15 5.15
C ARG A 290 4.72 -21.92 4.66
#